data_11dc6d552893249683df0b6726aea575
#
_entry.id   11dc6d552893249683df0b6726aea575
#
_cell.length_a   1.000
_cell.length_b   1.000
_cell.length_c   1.000
_cell.angle_alpha   90.00
_cell.angle_beta   90.00
_cell.angle_gamma   90.00
#
_symmetry.space_group_name_H-M   'P 1'
#
loop_
_entity.id
_entity.type
_entity.pdbx_description
1 polymer ?
#
loop_
_entity_poly.entity_id
_entity_poly.type
_entity_poly.pdbx_seq_one_letter_code
_entity_poly.pdbx_strand_id
1 'polypeptide(L)'
;MFDKKKNMIRIFIYENVMLYPPTLNLIECLLNNGYKVHLVAEGVRDLPAIIKENKQFSYTEIKAVKNSNIFLRLKKRSVKTKGYRAALKDTMDGDIVWTVNPSVVRTLGKELLEYSDRHVMQLMELTDTYPMFRGAKILKFNIKHYAQKAWKIVVPEENRAYIQKVGWNLEKLPYVLPNKPYYLKSGEVQEDMLPVIEEMKREKRKKIIYLGVISADRDLQSFAEAVERVKEDYCLYLFGKFRGDGAEEFKKLCDSYSSLKYMGFFNPPKHLEFLKYADIALVPYKPGEIEGSGFTILNALYCAPNKIYEYAGCNIPMIGTDVLGLREPFEKYNIGVCCRDLKPETIIDAIRYVDANHDEMVKNSKAFFDSADLDYIVNSIVND
;
A
#
# COMPACT_ATOMS: atom_id res chain seq x y z
N MET A 1 25.33 -8.42 -15.72
CA MET A 1 24.02 -8.10 -16.37
C MET A 1 23.08 -9.28 -16.13
N PHE A 2 21.85 -9.01 -15.68
CA PHE A 2 20.85 -10.05 -15.39
C PHE A 2 20.40 -10.77 -16.67
N ASP A 3 20.52 -12.09 -16.72
CA ASP A 3 20.07 -12.89 -17.88
C ASP A 3 18.67 -13.45 -17.63
N LYS A 4 17.66 -12.81 -18.23
CA LYS A 4 16.24 -13.21 -18.10
C LYS A 4 15.93 -14.67 -18.46
N LYS A 5 16.76 -15.29 -19.33
CA LYS A 5 16.56 -16.69 -19.74
C LYS A 5 17.04 -17.69 -18.69
N LYS A 6 18.11 -17.36 -17.98
CA LYS A 6 18.77 -18.23 -17.00
C LYS A 6 18.35 -17.92 -15.57
N ASN A 7 18.38 -16.63 -15.21
CA ASN A 7 18.25 -16.18 -13.84
C ASN A 7 16.78 -15.90 -13.44
N MET A 8 16.57 -15.85 -12.15
CA MET A 8 15.24 -15.70 -11.52
C MET A 8 15.27 -14.55 -10.50
N ILE A 9 14.17 -13.84 -10.36
CA ILE A 9 13.96 -12.87 -9.28
C ILE A 9 13.20 -13.59 -8.17
N ARG A 10 13.88 -13.78 -7.02
CA ARG A 10 13.31 -14.45 -5.84
C ARG A 10 12.80 -13.43 -4.86
N ILE A 11 11.48 -13.31 -4.75
CA ILE A 11 10.81 -12.35 -3.87
C ILE A 11 10.49 -13.02 -2.54
N PHE A 12 10.97 -12.43 -1.45
CA PHE A 12 10.74 -12.88 -0.09
C PHE A 12 9.89 -11.87 0.67
N ILE A 13 8.74 -12.30 1.19
CA ILE A 13 7.87 -11.52 2.06
C ILE A 13 7.44 -12.36 3.27
N TYR A 14 7.58 -11.82 4.48
CA TYR A 14 7.38 -12.58 5.73
C TYR A 14 5.91 -12.82 6.06
N GLU A 15 5.04 -11.89 5.67
CA GLU A 15 3.60 -11.89 5.93
C GLU A 15 2.83 -12.58 4.79
N ASN A 16 1.50 -12.68 4.95
CA ASN A 16 0.63 -13.10 3.87
C ASN A 16 0.69 -12.08 2.71
N VAL A 17 1.12 -12.53 1.54
CA VAL A 17 1.31 -11.68 0.36
C VAL A 17 0.03 -10.98 -0.09
N MET A 18 -1.13 -11.56 0.16
CA MET A 18 -2.44 -10.96 -0.17
C MET A 18 -2.74 -9.66 0.60
N LEU A 19 -2.00 -9.39 1.67
CA LEU A 19 -2.10 -8.13 2.44
C LEU A 19 -1.22 -7.01 1.85
N TYR A 20 -0.46 -7.30 0.80
CA TYR A 20 0.51 -6.39 0.19
C TYR A 20 0.26 -6.20 -1.32
N PRO A 21 -0.79 -5.46 -1.71
CA PRO A 21 -1.07 -5.18 -3.12
C PRO A 21 0.14 -4.68 -3.93
N PRO A 22 1.03 -3.80 -3.39
CA PRO A 22 2.21 -3.39 -4.14
C PRO A 22 3.15 -4.55 -4.50
N THR A 23 3.25 -5.59 -3.67
CA THR A 23 4.05 -6.78 -3.99
C THR A 23 3.40 -7.60 -5.13
N LEU A 24 2.07 -7.70 -5.14
CA LEU A 24 1.35 -8.35 -6.24
C LEU A 24 1.54 -7.59 -7.56
N ASN A 25 1.47 -6.25 -7.51
CA ASN A 25 1.73 -5.38 -8.67
C ASN A 25 3.16 -5.53 -9.18
N LEU A 26 4.15 -5.60 -8.29
CA LEU A 26 5.55 -5.87 -8.64
C LEU A 26 5.70 -7.22 -9.36
N ILE A 27 5.10 -8.28 -8.83
CA ILE A 27 5.15 -9.62 -9.43
C ILE A 27 4.52 -9.59 -10.83
N GLU A 28 3.35 -8.98 -10.97
CA GLU A 28 2.65 -8.85 -12.25
C GLU A 28 3.49 -8.06 -13.27
N CYS A 29 4.07 -6.94 -12.86
CA CYS A 29 4.98 -6.14 -13.68
C CYS A 29 6.21 -6.94 -14.13
N LEU A 30 6.88 -7.64 -13.23
CA LEU A 30 8.04 -8.49 -13.56
C LEU A 30 7.69 -9.58 -14.57
N LEU A 31 6.57 -10.28 -14.35
CA LEU A 31 6.12 -11.35 -15.26
C LEU A 31 5.79 -10.83 -16.66
N ASN A 32 5.12 -9.67 -16.75
CA ASN A 32 4.81 -9.04 -18.05
C ASN A 32 6.05 -8.52 -18.78
N ASN A 33 7.10 -8.18 -18.02
CA ASN A 33 8.42 -7.84 -18.59
C ASN A 33 9.28 -9.09 -18.92
N GLY A 34 8.73 -10.28 -18.83
CA GLY A 34 9.40 -11.53 -19.22
C GLY A 34 10.42 -12.04 -18.20
N TYR A 35 10.39 -11.57 -16.95
CA TYR A 35 11.24 -12.11 -15.89
C TYR A 35 10.66 -13.40 -15.31
N LYS A 36 11.53 -14.34 -14.94
CA LYS A 36 11.16 -15.49 -14.10
C LYS A 36 11.06 -15.03 -12.65
N VAL A 37 9.95 -15.33 -11.99
CA VAL A 37 9.70 -14.92 -10.60
C VAL A 37 9.45 -16.13 -9.71
N HIS A 38 10.13 -16.17 -8.57
CA HIS A 38 9.87 -17.16 -7.52
C HIS A 38 9.47 -16.44 -6.23
N LEU A 39 8.25 -16.66 -5.76
CA LEU A 39 7.72 -16.04 -4.55
C LEU A 39 7.86 -16.97 -3.34
N VAL A 40 8.44 -16.48 -2.25
CA VAL A 40 8.51 -17.15 -0.96
C VAL A 40 7.68 -16.39 0.07
N ALA A 41 6.49 -16.89 0.37
CA ALA A 41 5.50 -16.16 1.20
C ALA A 41 4.47 -17.09 1.86
N GLU A 42 3.66 -16.51 2.76
CA GLU A 42 2.37 -17.07 3.16
C GLU A 42 1.26 -16.62 2.18
N GLY A 43 0.17 -17.40 2.09
CA GLY A 43 -1.03 -17.03 1.33
C GLY A 43 -0.92 -17.17 -0.18
N VAL A 44 0.08 -17.88 -0.67
CA VAL A 44 0.33 -18.05 -2.11
C VAL A 44 -0.76 -18.84 -2.83
N ARG A 45 -1.62 -19.58 -2.11
CA ARG A 45 -2.75 -20.31 -2.70
C ARG A 45 -3.86 -19.40 -3.20
N ASP A 46 -3.98 -18.23 -2.58
CA ASP A 46 -5.02 -17.24 -2.86
C ASP A 46 -4.61 -16.22 -3.93
N LEU A 47 -3.42 -16.40 -4.55
CA LEU A 47 -2.92 -15.52 -5.60
C LEU A 47 -3.87 -15.45 -6.79
N PRO A 48 -3.98 -14.27 -7.43
CA PRO A 48 -4.73 -14.12 -8.67
C PRO A 48 -4.28 -15.10 -9.75
N ALA A 49 -5.25 -15.64 -10.53
CA ALA A 49 -4.99 -16.60 -11.60
C ALA A 49 -3.94 -16.09 -12.61
N ILE A 50 -3.97 -14.80 -12.95
CA ILE A 50 -3.02 -14.16 -13.86
C ILE A 50 -1.56 -14.30 -13.41
N ILE A 51 -1.30 -14.34 -12.11
CA ILE A 51 0.04 -14.61 -11.56
C ILE A 51 0.29 -16.11 -11.48
N LYS A 52 -0.64 -16.84 -10.86
CA LYS A 52 -0.46 -18.25 -10.49
C LYS A 52 -0.30 -19.17 -11.69
N GLU A 53 -0.99 -18.87 -12.80
CA GLU A 53 -0.99 -19.67 -14.03
C GLU A 53 0.10 -19.23 -15.03
N ASN A 54 0.86 -18.20 -14.71
CA ASN A 54 1.95 -17.75 -15.57
C ASN A 54 3.11 -18.76 -15.56
N LYS A 55 3.54 -19.19 -16.74
CA LYS A 55 4.61 -20.20 -16.91
C LYS A 55 5.97 -19.77 -16.34
N GLN A 56 6.18 -18.48 -16.16
CA GLN A 56 7.42 -17.92 -15.58
C GLN A 56 7.33 -17.71 -14.08
N PHE A 57 6.19 -18.07 -13.46
CA PHE A 57 5.96 -17.94 -12.03
C PHE A 57 6.09 -19.29 -11.30
N SER A 58 6.75 -19.24 -10.16
CA SER A 58 6.79 -20.37 -9.22
C SER A 58 6.77 -19.83 -7.78
N TYR A 59 6.49 -20.70 -6.81
CA TYR A 59 6.43 -20.26 -5.41
C TYR A 59 6.84 -21.36 -4.43
N THR A 60 7.30 -20.93 -3.26
CA THR A 60 7.45 -21.73 -2.05
C THR A 60 6.47 -21.21 -0.99
N GLU A 61 5.49 -22.02 -0.60
CA GLU A 61 4.54 -21.66 0.44
C GLU A 61 5.15 -21.82 1.82
N ILE A 62 5.20 -20.75 2.59
CA ILE A 62 5.55 -20.76 4.01
C ILE A 62 4.26 -20.90 4.81
N LYS A 63 4.12 -21.99 5.58
CA LYS A 63 2.90 -22.27 6.35
C LYS A 63 2.63 -21.21 7.41
N ALA A 64 1.44 -20.63 7.38
CA ALA A 64 0.97 -19.67 8.38
C ALA A 64 0.93 -20.28 9.78
N VAL A 65 1.28 -19.48 10.78
CA VAL A 65 1.25 -19.88 12.19
C VAL A 65 -0.03 -19.35 12.83
N LYS A 66 -1.10 -20.15 12.83
CA LYS A 66 -2.34 -19.81 13.55
C LYS A 66 -2.18 -19.99 15.08
N ASN A 67 -2.90 -19.18 15.82
CA ASN A 67 -2.94 -19.03 17.30
C ASN A 67 -2.47 -20.23 18.12
N SER A 68 -1.51 -19.98 19.02
CA SER A 68 -0.94 -21.00 19.89
C SER A 68 -0.33 -20.35 21.13
N ASN A 69 -0.14 -21.12 22.22
CA ASN A 69 0.54 -20.64 23.41
C ASN A 69 2.00 -20.23 23.10
N ILE A 70 2.66 -19.56 24.05
CA ILE A 70 3.95 -18.89 23.81
C ILE A 70 5.06 -19.86 23.34
N PHE A 71 5.10 -21.09 23.88
CA PHE A 71 6.10 -22.11 23.52
C PHE A 71 5.88 -22.63 22.08
N LEU A 72 4.63 -22.88 21.69
CA LEU A 72 4.28 -23.26 20.34
C LEU A 72 4.55 -22.11 19.34
N ARG A 73 4.41 -20.85 19.75
CA ARG A 73 4.79 -19.69 18.94
C ARG A 73 6.29 -19.66 18.66
N LEU A 74 7.14 -19.91 19.66
CA LEU A 74 8.60 -19.95 19.49
C LEU A 74 9.02 -21.09 18.58
N LYS A 75 8.52 -22.30 18.79
CA LYS A 75 8.79 -23.47 17.92
C LYS A 75 8.36 -23.22 16.49
N LYS A 76 7.15 -22.70 16.28
CA LYS A 76 6.61 -22.40 14.95
C LYS A 76 7.39 -21.26 14.26
N ARG A 77 7.83 -20.24 15.00
CA ARG A 77 8.71 -19.19 14.48
C ARG A 77 10.03 -19.78 13.99
N SER A 78 10.62 -20.71 14.73
CA SER A 78 11.84 -21.41 14.31
C SER A 78 11.61 -22.19 13.00
N VAL A 79 10.50 -22.91 12.86
CA VAL A 79 10.14 -23.64 11.63
C VAL A 79 9.98 -22.68 10.46
N LYS A 80 9.25 -21.57 10.67
CA LYS A 80 9.05 -20.53 9.65
C LYS A 80 10.41 -19.95 9.21
N THR A 81 11.26 -19.58 10.17
CA THR A 81 12.62 -19.07 9.88
C THR A 81 13.44 -20.07 9.07
N LYS A 82 13.41 -21.37 9.44
CA LYS A 82 14.11 -22.43 8.70
C LYS A 82 13.61 -22.55 7.27
N GLY A 83 12.29 -22.44 7.05
CA GLY A 83 11.70 -22.45 5.71
C GLY A 83 12.19 -21.31 4.82
N TYR A 84 12.22 -20.07 5.34
CA TYR A 84 12.76 -18.92 4.60
C TYR A 84 14.24 -19.08 4.28
N ARG A 85 15.05 -19.53 5.24
CA ARG A 85 16.50 -19.76 5.03
C ARG A 85 16.78 -20.92 4.08
N ALA A 86 15.99 -21.98 4.12
CA ALA A 86 16.09 -23.05 3.13
C ALA A 86 15.81 -22.53 1.72
N ALA A 87 14.71 -21.79 1.54
CA ALA A 87 14.39 -21.18 0.25
C ALA A 87 15.44 -20.17 -0.23
N LEU A 88 16.13 -19.47 0.69
CA LEU A 88 17.24 -18.59 0.33
C LEU A 88 18.44 -19.40 -0.19
N LYS A 89 18.76 -20.54 0.40
CA LYS A 89 19.85 -21.42 -0.04
C LYS A 89 19.62 -22.04 -1.42
N ASP A 90 18.36 -22.13 -1.85
CA ASP A 90 18.02 -22.59 -3.20
C ASP A 90 18.29 -21.52 -4.28
N THR A 91 18.77 -20.32 -3.88
CA THR A 91 19.11 -19.22 -4.79
C THR A 91 20.36 -19.56 -5.58
N MET A 92 20.22 -19.56 -6.90
CA MET A 92 21.31 -19.86 -7.81
C MET A 92 22.20 -18.64 -8.10
N ASP A 93 23.37 -18.90 -8.64
CA ASP A 93 24.24 -17.81 -9.05
C ASP A 93 23.60 -16.98 -10.18
N GLY A 94 23.65 -15.65 -10.03
CA GLY A 94 22.99 -14.70 -10.94
C GLY A 94 21.51 -14.43 -10.63
N ASP A 95 20.85 -15.18 -9.73
CA ASP A 95 19.50 -14.85 -9.26
C ASP A 95 19.51 -13.55 -8.42
N ILE A 96 18.48 -12.74 -8.54
CA ILE A 96 18.28 -11.58 -7.64
C ILE A 96 17.46 -12.02 -6.42
N VAL A 97 17.93 -11.66 -5.23
CA VAL A 97 17.17 -11.79 -3.98
C VAL A 97 16.47 -10.48 -3.69
N TRP A 98 15.13 -10.47 -3.76
CA TRP A 98 14.30 -9.29 -3.50
C TRP A 98 13.55 -9.48 -2.18
N THR A 99 13.90 -8.71 -1.16
CA THR A 99 13.21 -8.75 0.14
C THR A 99 12.19 -7.61 0.27
N VAL A 100 11.01 -7.92 0.79
CA VAL A 100 9.95 -6.94 1.04
C VAL A 100 9.77 -6.77 2.54
N ASN A 101 10.02 -5.57 3.03
CA ASN A 101 9.95 -5.14 4.43
C ASN A 101 11.03 -5.71 5.37
N PRO A 102 11.32 -5.02 6.49
CA PRO A 102 12.35 -5.40 7.47
C PRO A 102 12.13 -6.77 8.14
N SER A 103 10.87 -7.24 8.22
CA SER A 103 10.52 -8.51 8.88
C SER A 103 11.20 -9.73 8.23
N VAL A 104 11.24 -9.78 6.90
CA VAL A 104 11.92 -10.87 6.19
C VAL A 104 13.44 -10.73 6.24
N VAL A 105 13.98 -9.51 6.16
CA VAL A 105 15.42 -9.24 6.32
C VAL A 105 15.92 -9.75 7.68
N ARG A 106 15.19 -9.42 8.76
CA ARG A 106 15.49 -9.94 10.11
C ARG A 106 15.41 -11.48 10.18
N THR A 107 14.48 -12.08 9.46
CA THR A 107 14.26 -13.54 9.47
C THR A 107 15.39 -14.27 8.76
N LEU A 108 15.82 -13.77 7.61
CA LEU A 108 16.97 -14.31 6.87
C LEU A 108 18.27 -14.06 7.61
N GLY A 109 18.44 -12.87 8.21
CA GLY A 109 19.56 -12.54 9.05
C GLY A 109 20.90 -12.57 8.27
N LYS A 110 21.96 -13.07 8.93
CA LYS A 110 23.31 -13.04 8.37
C LYS A 110 23.46 -13.77 7.03
N GLU A 111 22.66 -14.80 6.79
CA GLU A 111 22.69 -15.56 5.53
C GLU A 111 22.36 -14.67 4.32
N LEU A 112 21.57 -13.61 4.51
CA LEU A 112 21.26 -12.65 3.46
C LEU A 112 22.49 -11.86 2.97
N LEU A 113 23.52 -11.69 3.81
CA LEU A 113 24.73 -10.94 3.47
C LEU A 113 25.60 -11.64 2.39
N GLU A 114 25.41 -12.93 2.19
CA GLU A 114 26.05 -13.69 1.12
C GLU A 114 25.56 -13.28 -0.29
N TYR A 115 24.44 -12.56 -0.34
CA TYR A 115 23.80 -12.08 -1.56
C TYR A 115 23.88 -10.55 -1.71
N SER A 116 24.80 -9.88 -1.01
CA SER A 116 24.90 -8.41 -0.96
C SER A 116 25.05 -7.76 -2.33
N ASP A 117 25.68 -8.42 -3.29
CA ASP A 117 25.91 -7.98 -4.67
C ASP A 117 24.68 -8.08 -5.58
N ARG A 118 23.60 -8.71 -5.11
CA ARG A 118 22.36 -8.97 -5.85
C ARG A 118 21.10 -8.92 -4.97
N HIS A 119 21.22 -8.34 -3.79
CA HIS A 119 20.11 -8.15 -2.86
C HIS A 119 19.40 -6.81 -3.11
N VAL A 120 18.14 -6.84 -3.55
CA VAL A 120 17.24 -5.70 -3.60
C VAL A 120 16.39 -5.68 -2.32
N MET A 121 16.52 -4.61 -1.53
CA MET A 121 15.78 -4.44 -0.30
C MET A 121 14.67 -3.41 -0.47
N GLN A 122 13.42 -3.85 -0.57
CA GLN A 122 12.26 -2.98 -0.68
C GLN A 122 11.66 -2.68 0.68
N LEU A 123 11.42 -1.39 0.96
CA LEU A 123 10.85 -0.86 2.19
C LEU A 123 9.53 -0.18 1.87
N MET A 124 8.42 -0.77 2.31
CA MET A 124 7.08 -0.18 2.11
C MET A 124 6.79 0.96 3.08
N GLU A 125 7.43 0.94 4.26
CA GLU A 125 7.23 1.91 5.32
C GLU A 125 8.54 2.60 5.68
N LEU A 126 8.46 3.87 6.03
CA LEU A 126 9.59 4.65 6.52
C LEU A 126 9.88 4.22 7.97
N THR A 127 10.90 3.39 8.13
CA THR A 127 11.28 2.80 9.40
C THR A 127 12.66 3.32 9.82
N ASP A 128 12.75 3.98 10.96
CA ASP A 128 14.04 4.38 11.53
C ASP A 128 14.70 3.23 12.30
N THR A 129 13.95 2.58 13.17
CA THR A 129 14.42 1.44 13.95
C THR A 129 13.46 0.27 13.83
N TYR A 130 14.01 -0.95 13.79
CA TYR A 130 13.20 -2.16 13.71
C TYR A 130 13.41 -3.04 14.96
N PRO A 131 12.35 -3.53 15.63
CA PRO A 131 12.51 -4.33 16.84
C PRO A 131 13.10 -5.71 16.53
N MET A 132 14.00 -6.20 17.41
CA MET A 132 14.57 -7.54 17.29
C MET A 132 13.47 -8.63 17.41
N PHE A 133 12.47 -8.40 18.26
CA PHE A 133 11.32 -9.26 18.43
C PHE A 133 10.05 -8.38 18.45
N ARG A 134 8.91 -8.93 18.01
CA ARG A 134 7.62 -8.22 18.09
C ARG A 134 7.35 -7.84 19.56
N GLY A 135 7.16 -6.55 19.82
CA GLY A 135 6.96 -5.98 21.16
C GLY A 135 8.25 -5.67 21.95
N ALA A 136 9.43 -5.93 21.41
CA ALA A 136 10.68 -5.52 22.04
C ALA A 136 10.88 -4.00 21.91
N LYS A 137 10.84 -3.29 23.05
CA LYS A 137 11.07 -1.83 23.08
C LYS A 137 12.56 -1.47 23.04
N ILE A 138 13.42 -2.28 23.64
CA ILE A 138 14.85 -1.99 23.88
C ILE A 138 15.74 -2.67 22.83
N LEU A 139 15.49 -3.96 22.52
CA LEU A 139 16.32 -4.71 21.59
C LEU A 139 15.97 -4.37 20.14
N LYS A 140 16.87 -3.69 19.45
CA LYS A 140 16.72 -3.27 18.05
C LYS A 140 17.48 -4.21 17.12
N PHE A 141 16.89 -4.49 15.97
CA PHE A 141 17.53 -5.14 14.85
C PHE A 141 18.25 -4.09 14.01
N ASN A 142 19.53 -4.30 13.71
CA ASN A 142 20.31 -3.33 12.94
C ASN A 142 19.97 -3.43 11.43
N ILE A 143 18.79 -2.96 11.07
CA ILE A 143 18.32 -2.94 9.68
C ILE A 143 19.18 -2.08 8.77
N LYS A 144 19.74 -0.97 9.32
CA LYS A 144 20.66 -0.07 8.63
C LYS A 144 21.87 -0.80 8.07
N HIS A 145 22.46 -1.73 8.84
CA HIS A 145 23.60 -2.53 8.39
C HIS A 145 23.28 -3.35 7.14
N TYR A 146 22.09 -3.96 7.08
CA TYR A 146 21.65 -4.74 5.92
C TYR A 146 21.38 -3.85 4.71
N ALA A 147 20.77 -2.69 4.94
CA ALA A 147 20.53 -1.71 3.88
C ALA A 147 21.84 -1.19 3.27
N GLN A 148 22.83 -0.86 4.09
CA GLN A 148 24.17 -0.42 3.63
C GLN A 148 24.94 -1.50 2.85
N LYS A 149 24.57 -2.76 3.01
CA LYS A 149 25.19 -3.90 2.30
C LYS A 149 24.35 -4.39 1.11
N ALA A 150 23.10 -3.98 1.00
CA ALA A 150 22.25 -4.35 -0.12
C ALA A 150 22.75 -3.71 -1.42
N TRP A 151 22.63 -4.43 -2.52
CA TRP A 151 22.93 -3.91 -3.86
C TRP A 151 22.07 -2.71 -4.21
N LYS A 152 20.77 -2.81 -3.92
CA LYS A 152 19.80 -1.73 -4.16
C LYS A 152 18.77 -1.63 -3.05
N ILE A 153 18.35 -0.41 -2.78
CA ILE A 153 17.23 -0.10 -1.90
C ILE A 153 16.08 0.45 -2.74
N VAL A 154 14.86 0.04 -2.42
CA VAL A 154 13.64 0.48 -3.10
C VAL A 154 12.65 1.02 -2.06
N VAL A 155 12.07 2.17 -2.33
CA VAL A 155 11.08 2.85 -1.48
C VAL A 155 9.89 3.31 -2.33
N PRO A 156 8.70 3.57 -1.76
CA PRO A 156 7.52 3.88 -2.55
C PRO A 156 7.35 5.38 -2.89
N GLU A 157 8.21 6.29 -2.34
CA GLU A 157 8.03 7.73 -2.48
C GLU A 157 9.38 8.45 -2.42
N GLU A 158 9.51 9.56 -3.15
CA GLU A 158 10.78 10.25 -3.40
C GLU A 158 11.42 10.83 -2.13
N ASN A 159 10.66 11.51 -1.28
CA ASN A 159 11.20 12.05 -0.02
C ASN A 159 11.65 10.94 0.92
N ARG A 160 10.99 9.79 0.90
CA ARG A 160 11.44 8.60 1.64
C ARG A 160 12.81 8.11 1.16
N ALA A 161 13.12 8.24 -0.14
CA ALA A 161 14.45 7.90 -0.66
C ALA A 161 15.53 8.82 -0.07
N TYR A 162 15.30 10.13 -0.03
CA TYR A 162 16.24 11.08 0.58
C TYR A 162 16.37 10.88 2.08
N ILE A 163 15.28 10.70 2.80
CA ILE A 163 15.28 10.47 4.25
C ILE A 163 16.06 9.19 4.59
N GLN A 164 15.82 8.10 3.84
CA GLN A 164 16.55 6.85 4.04
C GLN A 164 18.03 6.99 3.69
N LYS A 165 18.35 7.66 2.58
CA LYS A 165 19.74 7.91 2.20
C LYS A 165 20.51 8.60 3.32
N VAL A 166 19.98 9.71 3.84
CA VAL A 166 20.64 10.50 4.88
C VAL A 166 20.63 9.76 6.22
N GLY A 167 19.46 9.32 6.69
CA GLY A 167 19.30 8.68 8.00
C GLY A 167 20.10 7.38 8.14
N TRP A 168 20.24 6.64 7.06
CA TRP A 168 20.97 5.36 7.06
C TRP A 168 22.37 5.45 6.45
N ASN A 169 22.81 6.65 6.04
CA ASN A 169 24.10 6.89 5.39
C ASN A 169 24.33 5.91 4.23
N LEU A 170 23.37 5.83 3.31
CA LEU A 170 23.46 5.00 2.13
C LEU A 170 24.36 5.65 1.08
N GLU A 171 25.15 4.85 0.38
CA GLU A 171 26.01 5.33 -0.72
C GLU A 171 25.20 5.89 -1.87
N LYS A 172 24.18 5.18 -2.30
CA LYS A 172 23.29 5.56 -3.41
C LYS A 172 21.91 5.99 -2.93
N LEU A 173 21.26 6.84 -3.72
CA LEU A 173 19.85 7.15 -3.51
C LEU A 173 19.00 5.90 -3.79
N PRO A 174 18.05 5.51 -2.90
CA PRO A 174 17.12 4.45 -3.18
C PRO A 174 16.31 4.69 -4.45
N TYR A 175 15.98 3.61 -5.15
CA TYR A 175 15.02 3.66 -6.26
C TYR A 175 13.63 3.93 -5.72
N VAL A 176 12.84 4.70 -6.48
CA VAL A 176 11.44 4.96 -6.16
C VAL A 176 10.56 4.06 -7.01
N LEU A 177 9.87 3.12 -6.36
CA LEU A 177 8.86 2.27 -6.98
C LEU A 177 7.50 2.59 -6.33
N PRO A 178 6.67 3.42 -6.94
CA PRO A 178 5.42 3.87 -6.34
C PRO A 178 4.44 2.73 -6.13
N ASN A 179 3.59 2.85 -5.13
CA ASN A 179 2.53 1.89 -4.80
C ASN A 179 1.36 1.94 -5.81
N LYS A 180 1.69 2.04 -7.08
CA LYS A 180 0.74 2.09 -8.20
C LYS A 180 0.29 0.67 -8.57
N PRO A 181 -1.01 0.41 -8.79
CA PRO A 181 -1.45 -0.84 -9.38
C PRO A 181 -0.92 -0.98 -10.80
N TYR A 182 -0.44 -2.17 -11.14
CA TYR A 182 0.06 -2.46 -12.49
C TYR A 182 -1.08 -2.42 -13.51
N TYR A 183 -2.20 -3.05 -13.16
CA TYR A 183 -3.46 -2.91 -13.88
C TYR A 183 -4.59 -2.52 -12.93
N LEU A 184 -5.40 -1.56 -13.36
CA LEU A 184 -6.66 -1.25 -12.70
C LEU A 184 -7.74 -2.21 -13.18
N LYS A 185 -7.92 -3.30 -12.46
CA LYS A 185 -8.99 -4.26 -12.71
C LYS A 185 -9.92 -4.26 -11.50
N SER A 186 -11.14 -3.82 -11.68
CA SER A 186 -12.18 -3.93 -10.65
C SER A 186 -12.67 -5.37 -10.46
N GLY A 187 -12.31 -6.27 -11.37
CA GLY A 187 -12.87 -7.62 -11.43
C GLY A 187 -14.28 -7.65 -12.02
N GLU A 188 -14.87 -8.83 -12.05
CA GLU A 188 -16.27 -8.99 -12.45
C GLU A 188 -17.21 -8.53 -11.33
N VAL A 189 -18.29 -7.87 -11.69
CA VAL A 189 -19.36 -7.53 -10.76
C VAL A 189 -20.02 -8.80 -10.25
N GLN A 190 -20.07 -8.96 -8.94
CA GLN A 190 -20.67 -10.11 -8.28
C GLN A 190 -22.05 -9.76 -7.73
N GLU A 191 -22.86 -10.77 -7.44
CA GLU A 191 -24.23 -10.57 -6.94
C GLU A 191 -24.30 -9.76 -5.66
N ASP A 192 -23.34 -9.92 -4.74
CA ASP A 192 -23.25 -9.18 -3.48
C ASP A 192 -22.95 -7.69 -3.67
N MET A 193 -22.45 -7.29 -4.84
CA MET A 193 -22.16 -5.88 -5.18
C MET A 193 -23.37 -5.17 -5.78
N LEU A 194 -24.31 -5.89 -6.40
CA LEU A 194 -25.43 -5.30 -7.14
C LEU A 194 -26.30 -4.36 -6.29
N PRO A 195 -26.71 -4.69 -5.05
CA PRO A 195 -27.52 -3.79 -4.24
C PRO A 195 -26.83 -2.44 -3.98
N VAL A 196 -25.52 -2.47 -3.74
CA VAL A 196 -24.70 -1.27 -3.48
C VAL A 196 -24.58 -0.42 -4.75
N ILE A 197 -24.33 -1.05 -5.88
CA ILE A 197 -24.24 -0.38 -7.18
C ILE A 197 -25.56 0.32 -7.52
N GLU A 198 -26.68 -0.39 -7.34
CA GLU A 198 -28.01 0.19 -7.59
C GLU A 198 -28.35 1.36 -6.65
N GLU A 199 -27.92 1.26 -5.38
CA GLU A 199 -28.05 2.38 -4.44
C GLU A 199 -27.25 3.60 -4.91
N MET A 200 -25.95 3.40 -5.26
CA MET A 200 -25.10 4.48 -5.75
C MET A 200 -25.62 5.10 -7.06
N LYS A 201 -26.24 4.33 -7.95
CA LYS A 201 -26.86 4.81 -9.19
C LYS A 201 -28.13 5.64 -8.93
N ARG A 202 -28.93 5.27 -7.91
CA ARG A 202 -30.16 6.01 -7.55
C ARG A 202 -29.87 7.29 -6.79
N GLU A 203 -28.71 7.39 -6.14
CA GLU A 203 -28.31 8.61 -5.42
C GLU A 203 -28.06 9.74 -6.41
N LYS A 204 -28.81 10.83 -6.22
CA LYS A 204 -28.76 12.03 -7.08
C LYS A 204 -27.69 13.04 -6.65
N ARG A 205 -27.31 13.00 -5.36
CA ARG A 205 -26.28 13.87 -4.82
C ARG A 205 -24.91 13.48 -5.35
N LYS A 206 -23.96 14.38 -5.31
CA LYS A 206 -22.55 14.08 -5.57
C LYS A 206 -22.01 13.11 -4.53
N LYS A 207 -21.33 12.07 -4.99
CA LYS A 207 -20.86 10.96 -4.16
C LYS A 207 -19.40 11.12 -3.84
N ILE A 208 -19.13 11.39 -2.57
CA ILE A 208 -17.77 11.35 -2.02
C ILE A 208 -17.52 9.92 -1.54
N ILE A 209 -16.36 9.34 -1.85
CA ILE A 209 -16.07 7.94 -1.53
C ILE A 209 -14.78 7.80 -0.71
N TYR A 210 -14.78 6.86 0.23
CA TYR A 210 -13.59 6.37 0.89
C TYR A 210 -13.52 4.85 0.80
N LEU A 211 -12.39 4.34 0.30
CA LEU A 211 -12.10 2.91 0.27
C LEU A 211 -10.91 2.60 1.20
N GLY A 212 -11.08 1.74 2.19
CA GLY A 212 -9.96 1.29 3.00
C GLY A 212 -10.29 0.97 4.47
N VAL A 213 -9.25 0.78 5.27
CA VAL A 213 -9.41 0.54 6.71
C VAL A 213 -9.96 1.80 7.39
N ILE A 214 -11.01 1.64 8.16
CA ILE A 214 -11.64 2.68 8.99
C ILE A 214 -11.01 2.55 10.39
N SER A 215 -10.15 3.49 10.75
CA SER A 215 -9.35 3.45 11.99
C SER A 215 -8.96 4.86 12.44
N ALA A 216 -8.52 5.01 13.67
CA ALA A 216 -8.21 6.30 14.30
C ALA A 216 -7.10 7.13 13.59
N ASP A 217 -6.26 6.49 12.77
CA ASP A 217 -5.26 7.13 11.93
C ASP A 217 -5.82 7.67 10.58
N ARG A 218 -7.15 7.64 10.45
CA ARG A 218 -7.91 8.23 9.33
C ARG A 218 -8.95 9.17 9.91
N ASP A 219 -8.86 10.45 9.59
CA ASP A 219 -9.82 11.44 10.11
C ASP A 219 -11.11 11.44 9.27
N LEU A 220 -11.86 10.35 9.35
CA LEU A 220 -13.14 10.24 8.65
C LEU A 220 -14.26 10.98 9.37
N GLN A 221 -14.13 11.21 10.68
CA GLN A 221 -15.14 11.90 11.46
C GLN A 221 -15.31 13.36 11.01
N SER A 222 -14.21 14.12 10.90
CA SER A 222 -14.27 15.51 10.46
C SER A 222 -14.88 15.64 9.06
N PHE A 223 -14.56 14.71 8.15
CA PHE A 223 -15.17 14.67 6.83
C PHE A 223 -16.66 14.33 6.88
N ALA A 224 -17.07 13.38 7.71
CA ALA A 224 -18.49 13.04 7.89
C ALA A 224 -19.30 14.22 8.42
N GLU A 225 -18.77 14.94 9.44
CA GLU A 225 -19.38 16.13 10.01
C GLU A 225 -19.53 17.27 8.97
N ALA A 226 -18.51 17.45 8.12
CA ALA A 226 -18.55 18.46 7.07
C ALA A 226 -19.60 18.10 5.99
N VAL A 227 -19.63 16.84 5.54
CA VAL A 227 -20.58 16.38 4.52
C VAL A 227 -22.03 16.45 5.04
N GLU A 228 -22.28 16.15 6.34
CA GLU A 228 -23.62 16.28 6.90
C GLU A 228 -24.15 17.74 6.88
N ARG A 229 -23.27 18.75 6.94
CA ARG A 229 -23.67 20.16 6.80
C ARG A 229 -24.05 20.57 5.37
N VAL A 230 -23.65 19.80 4.37
CA VAL A 230 -23.96 20.01 2.95
C VAL A 230 -24.70 18.81 2.35
N LYS A 231 -25.45 18.10 3.15
CA LYS A 231 -26.13 16.85 2.82
C LYS A 231 -27.18 16.93 1.72
N GLU A 232 -27.63 18.12 1.39
CA GLU A 232 -28.57 18.30 0.28
C GLU A 232 -27.90 18.06 -1.08
N ASP A 233 -26.60 18.35 -1.18
CA ASP A 233 -25.83 18.28 -2.43
C ASP A 233 -24.87 17.09 -2.46
N TYR A 234 -24.38 16.63 -1.28
CA TYR A 234 -23.33 15.62 -1.18
C TYR A 234 -23.68 14.48 -0.23
N CYS A 235 -23.12 13.30 -0.50
CA CYS A 235 -23.16 12.15 0.41
C CYS A 235 -21.82 11.44 0.43
N LEU A 236 -21.48 10.82 1.56
CA LEU A 236 -20.23 10.12 1.79
C LEU A 236 -20.46 8.61 1.89
N TYR A 237 -19.87 7.86 0.97
CA TYR A 237 -19.88 6.41 0.94
C TYR A 237 -18.58 5.85 1.53
N LEU A 238 -18.70 4.99 2.52
CA LEU A 238 -17.58 4.36 3.23
C LEU A 238 -17.53 2.86 2.96
N PHE A 239 -16.39 2.40 2.47
CA PHE A 239 -16.11 0.99 2.22
C PHE A 239 -14.86 0.56 3.01
N GLY A 240 -14.99 -0.46 3.84
CA GLY A 240 -13.84 -0.96 4.56
C GLY A 240 -14.17 -1.70 5.86
N LYS A 241 -13.13 -2.20 6.51
CA LYS A 241 -13.24 -2.82 7.83
C LYS A 241 -12.88 -1.81 8.90
N PHE A 242 -13.67 -1.78 9.94
CA PHE A 242 -13.31 -1.08 11.18
C PHE A 242 -12.13 -1.78 11.85
N ARG A 243 -11.19 -1.00 12.36
CA ARG A 243 -10.00 -1.50 13.06
C ARG A 243 -9.60 -0.59 14.23
N GLY A 244 -9.32 -1.22 15.37
CA GLY A 244 -8.87 -0.52 16.57
C GLY A 244 -9.99 0.09 17.41
N ASP A 245 -9.59 0.90 18.38
CA ASP A 245 -10.48 1.60 19.29
C ASP A 245 -11.25 2.71 18.56
N GLY A 246 -12.47 3.03 19.01
CA GLY A 246 -13.36 4.02 18.36
C GLY A 246 -14.19 3.50 17.18
N ALA A 247 -14.04 2.23 16.79
CA ALA A 247 -14.81 1.62 15.72
C ALA A 247 -16.33 1.64 15.97
N GLU A 248 -16.74 1.33 17.19
CA GLU A 248 -18.17 1.32 17.58
C GLU A 248 -18.76 2.74 17.63
N GLU A 249 -17.99 3.73 18.08
CA GLU A 249 -18.43 5.12 18.11
C GLU A 249 -18.60 5.67 16.69
N PHE A 250 -17.65 5.39 15.80
CA PHE A 250 -17.77 5.80 14.41
C PHE A 250 -18.92 5.10 13.67
N LYS A 251 -19.19 3.85 14.01
CA LYS A 251 -20.34 3.12 13.46
C LYS A 251 -21.66 3.76 13.89
N LYS A 252 -21.80 4.19 15.15
CA LYS A 252 -22.95 4.95 15.63
C LYS A 252 -23.10 6.29 14.90
N LEU A 253 -21.97 6.94 14.57
CA LEU A 253 -21.98 8.15 13.77
C LEU A 253 -22.53 7.88 12.36
N CYS A 254 -22.13 6.77 11.72
CA CYS A 254 -22.69 6.36 10.43
C CYS A 254 -24.20 6.18 10.48
N ASP A 255 -24.73 5.65 11.58
CA ASP A 255 -26.17 5.44 11.76
C ASP A 255 -26.92 6.74 12.06
N SER A 256 -26.23 7.81 12.51
CA SER A 256 -26.85 9.09 12.91
C SER A 256 -26.89 10.15 11.79
N TYR A 257 -25.99 10.07 10.80
CA TYR A 257 -25.92 11.05 9.71
C TYR A 257 -26.60 10.54 8.44
N SER A 258 -27.52 11.33 7.90
CA SER A 258 -28.28 10.98 6.69
C SER A 258 -27.45 11.03 5.41
N SER A 259 -26.33 11.75 5.45
CA SER A 259 -25.38 11.87 4.34
C SER A 259 -24.29 10.83 4.37
N LEU A 260 -24.20 10.00 5.42
CA LEU A 260 -23.12 9.02 5.59
C LEU A 260 -23.66 7.61 5.38
N LYS A 261 -23.03 6.86 4.49
CA LYS A 261 -23.44 5.50 4.09
C LYS A 261 -22.29 4.53 4.23
N TYR A 262 -22.40 3.61 5.20
CA TYR A 262 -21.44 2.53 5.36
C TYR A 262 -21.90 1.30 4.56
N MET A 263 -21.12 0.94 3.54
CA MET A 263 -21.45 -0.12 2.58
C MET A 263 -20.74 -1.46 2.84
N GLY A 264 -20.02 -1.56 3.97
CA GLY A 264 -19.32 -2.80 4.30
C GLY A 264 -17.95 -2.94 3.67
N PHE A 265 -17.47 -4.17 3.55
CA PHE A 265 -16.13 -4.49 3.06
C PHE A 265 -16.18 -5.41 1.86
N PHE A 266 -15.54 -5.00 0.79
CA PHE A 266 -15.32 -5.79 -0.41
C PHE A 266 -13.82 -6.05 -0.60
N ASN A 267 -13.45 -7.30 -0.87
CA ASN A 267 -12.04 -7.66 -1.06
C ASN A 267 -11.43 -6.97 -2.29
N PRO A 268 -10.18 -6.47 -2.21
CA PRO A 268 -9.46 -6.05 -3.40
C PRO A 268 -9.38 -7.18 -4.46
N PRO A 269 -9.46 -6.84 -5.75
CA PRO A 269 -9.66 -5.51 -6.34
C PRO A 269 -11.14 -5.12 -6.56
N LYS A 270 -12.11 -5.95 -6.11
CA LYS A 270 -13.55 -5.73 -6.34
C LYS A 270 -14.06 -4.37 -5.87
N HIS A 271 -13.53 -3.87 -4.75
CA HIS A 271 -13.90 -2.56 -4.20
C HIS A 271 -13.67 -1.39 -5.18
N LEU A 272 -12.78 -1.55 -6.16
CA LEU A 272 -12.50 -0.52 -7.17
C LEU A 272 -13.67 -0.31 -8.14
N GLU A 273 -14.60 -1.28 -8.24
CA GLU A 273 -15.78 -1.14 -9.09
C GLU A 273 -16.67 0.04 -8.65
N PHE A 274 -16.77 0.28 -7.35
CA PHE A 274 -17.60 1.36 -6.80
C PHE A 274 -17.07 2.76 -7.15
N LEU A 275 -15.78 2.88 -7.50
CA LEU A 275 -15.19 4.14 -7.95
C LEU A 275 -15.84 4.68 -9.22
N LYS A 276 -16.39 3.84 -10.07
CA LYS A 276 -17.10 4.25 -11.29
C LYS A 276 -18.35 5.09 -11.02
N TYR A 277 -18.84 5.07 -9.80
CA TYR A 277 -20.07 5.76 -9.38
C TYR A 277 -19.78 6.93 -8.43
N ALA A 278 -18.51 7.26 -8.19
CA ALA A 278 -18.09 8.30 -7.28
C ALA A 278 -17.61 9.55 -8.04
N ASP A 279 -17.80 10.70 -7.43
CA ASP A 279 -17.40 11.99 -7.99
C ASP A 279 -16.10 12.51 -7.37
N ILE A 280 -15.89 12.29 -6.07
CA ILE A 280 -14.72 12.75 -5.29
C ILE A 280 -14.26 11.63 -4.38
N ALA A 281 -12.94 11.46 -4.20
CA ALA A 281 -12.40 10.46 -3.29
C ALA A 281 -11.63 11.07 -2.11
N LEU A 282 -11.68 10.40 -0.94
CA LEU A 282 -11.02 10.87 0.27
C LEU A 282 -9.71 10.14 0.56
N VAL A 283 -8.71 10.91 0.95
CA VAL A 283 -7.40 10.42 1.44
C VAL A 283 -7.10 11.05 2.82
N PRO A 284 -7.85 10.66 3.88
CA PRO A 284 -7.91 11.37 5.16
C PRO A 284 -6.85 10.86 6.15
N TYR A 285 -5.57 10.94 5.81
CA TYR A 285 -4.49 10.53 6.70
C TYR A 285 -4.34 11.48 7.87
N LYS A 286 -4.36 10.95 9.08
CA LYS A 286 -4.10 11.72 10.30
C LYS A 286 -2.61 11.60 10.64
N PRO A 287 -1.83 12.71 10.60
CA PRO A 287 -0.45 12.67 11.02
C PRO A 287 -0.39 12.39 12.52
N GLY A 288 0.38 11.38 12.92
CA GLY A 288 0.54 10.99 14.31
C GLY A 288 1.39 9.73 14.42
N GLU A 289 1.92 9.51 15.61
CA GLU A 289 2.55 8.24 15.93
C GLU A 289 1.48 7.19 16.20
N ILE A 290 1.60 6.04 15.54
CA ILE A 290 0.75 4.89 15.84
C ILE A 290 1.46 4.10 16.94
N GLU A 291 0.95 4.16 18.14
CA GLU A 291 1.55 3.52 19.31
C GLU A 291 1.80 2.02 19.05
N GLY A 292 3.01 1.57 19.35
CA GLY A 292 3.42 0.17 19.18
C GLY A 292 3.67 -0.30 17.74
N SER A 293 3.52 0.56 16.71
CA SER A 293 3.79 0.23 15.31
C SER A 293 5.28 0.20 14.97
N GLY A 294 6.09 0.99 15.67
CA GLY A 294 7.50 1.25 15.34
C GLY A 294 7.68 2.24 14.18
N PHE A 295 6.58 2.82 13.67
CA PHE A 295 6.62 3.85 12.64
C PHE A 295 6.75 5.22 13.30
N THR A 296 7.58 6.07 12.70
CA THR A 296 7.75 7.45 13.15
C THR A 296 6.67 8.36 12.55
N ILE A 297 6.55 9.57 13.08
CA ILE A 297 5.68 10.60 12.49
C ILE A 297 6.04 10.89 11.02
N LEU A 298 7.31 10.74 10.64
CA LEU A 298 7.76 10.91 9.25
C LEU A 298 7.09 9.91 8.31
N ASN A 299 6.76 8.69 8.78
CA ASN A 299 6.01 7.72 7.98
C ASN A 299 4.59 8.20 7.64
N ALA A 300 3.96 8.93 8.55
CA ALA A 300 2.65 9.54 8.32
C ALA A 300 2.75 10.81 7.45
N LEU A 301 3.75 11.67 7.71
CA LEU A 301 3.96 12.91 6.95
C LEU A 301 4.31 12.66 5.48
N TYR A 302 5.15 11.66 5.20
CA TYR A 302 5.53 11.23 3.85
C TYR A 302 4.82 9.94 3.47
N CYS A 303 3.51 9.88 3.70
CA CYS A 303 2.72 8.71 3.36
C CYS A 303 2.76 8.44 1.84
N ALA A 304 2.76 7.16 1.48
CA ALA A 304 2.75 6.71 0.09
C ALA A 304 1.56 5.76 -0.14
N PRO A 305 0.32 6.26 -0.09
CA PRO A 305 -0.85 5.42 -0.15
C PRO A 305 -1.12 4.90 -1.57
N ASN A 306 -1.50 3.62 -1.68
CA ASN A 306 -1.97 3.05 -2.95
C ASN A 306 -3.16 3.82 -3.52
N LYS A 307 -4.01 4.36 -2.62
CA LYS A 307 -5.27 5.04 -2.95
C LYS A 307 -5.13 6.19 -3.94
N ILE A 308 -4.06 6.99 -3.86
CA ILE A 308 -3.88 8.11 -4.80
C ILE A 308 -3.76 7.60 -6.24
N TYR A 309 -3.12 6.46 -6.45
CA TYR A 309 -3.03 5.83 -7.76
C TYR A 309 -4.31 5.08 -8.15
N GLU A 310 -4.97 4.41 -7.20
CA GLU A 310 -6.25 3.73 -7.44
C GLU A 310 -7.33 4.73 -7.87
N TYR A 311 -7.46 5.85 -7.14
CA TYR A 311 -8.41 6.91 -7.45
C TYR A 311 -8.05 7.65 -8.75
N ALA A 312 -6.79 8.02 -8.90
CA ALA A 312 -6.33 8.70 -10.11
C ALA A 312 -6.51 7.84 -11.37
N GLY A 313 -6.23 6.55 -11.28
CA GLY A 313 -6.42 5.62 -12.38
C GLY A 313 -7.89 5.38 -12.74
N CYS A 314 -8.80 5.62 -11.80
CA CYS A 314 -10.24 5.68 -12.06
C CYS A 314 -10.72 7.09 -12.43
N ASN A 315 -9.80 8.03 -12.65
CA ASN A 315 -10.06 9.41 -13.02
C ASN A 315 -10.89 10.19 -11.99
N ILE A 316 -10.66 9.95 -10.69
CA ILE A 316 -11.42 10.61 -9.62
C ILE A 316 -10.53 11.63 -8.92
N PRO A 317 -10.96 12.90 -8.84
CA PRO A 317 -10.32 13.94 -8.04
C PRO A 317 -10.37 13.61 -6.55
N MET A 318 -9.41 14.13 -5.80
CA MET A 318 -9.22 13.74 -4.42
C MET A 318 -9.27 14.90 -3.45
N ILE A 319 -9.72 14.64 -2.22
CA ILE A 319 -9.53 15.53 -1.08
C ILE A 319 -8.73 14.78 -0.03
N GLY A 320 -7.65 15.38 0.43
CA GLY A 320 -6.77 14.80 1.44
C GLY A 320 -6.55 15.71 2.63
N THR A 321 -5.93 15.16 3.65
CA THR A 321 -5.35 15.95 4.75
C THR A 321 -4.02 16.54 4.33
N ASP A 322 -3.62 17.65 4.93
CA ASP A 322 -2.40 18.36 4.60
C ASP A 322 -1.17 17.68 5.20
N VAL A 323 -0.72 16.64 4.52
CA VAL A 323 0.54 15.94 4.77
C VAL A 323 1.40 15.96 3.51
N LEU A 324 2.72 16.06 3.65
CA LEU A 324 3.64 16.28 2.53
C LEU A 324 3.54 15.20 1.44
N GLY A 325 3.37 13.94 1.83
CA GLY A 325 3.20 12.83 0.88
C GLY A 325 1.91 12.89 0.04
N LEU A 326 0.95 13.74 0.41
CA LEU A 326 -0.25 14.03 -0.39
C LEU A 326 -0.16 15.39 -1.07
N ARG A 327 0.31 16.42 -0.34
CA ARG A 327 0.40 17.78 -0.86
C ARG A 327 1.20 17.84 -2.15
N GLU A 328 2.40 17.27 -2.18
CA GLU A 328 3.28 17.33 -3.35
C GLU A 328 2.63 16.78 -4.64
N PRO A 329 2.10 15.54 -4.70
CA PRO A 329 1.44 15.08 -5.91
C PRO A 329 0.15 15.85 -6.21
N PHE A 330 -0.60 16.33 -5.20
CA PHE A 330 -1.83 17.07 -5.43
C PHE A 330 -1.56 18.43 -6.06
N GLU A 331 -0.60 19.19 -5.54
CA GLU A 331 -0.22 20.50 -6.09
C GLU A 331 0.49 20.37 -7.45
N LYS A 332 1.45 19.43 -7.56
CA LYS A 332 2.23 19.24 -8.78
C LYS A 332 1.37 18.86 -9.99
N TYR A 333 0.37 18.01 -9.78
CA TYR A 333 -0.47 17.49 -10.86
C TYR A 333 -1.88 18.08 -10.88
N ASN A 334 -2.26 18.91 -9.92
CA ASN A 334 -3.63 19.44 -9.76
C ASN A 334 -4.68 18.33 -9.81
N ILE A 335 -4.53 17.30 -8.98
CA ILE A 335 -5.41 16.13 -8.92
C ILE A 335 -6.38 16.14 -7.74
N GLY A 336 -6.36 17.21 -6.96
CA GLY A 336 -7.19 17.38 -5.77
C GLY A 336 -6.68 18.46 -4.85
N VAL A 337 -7.22 18.50 -3.64
CA VAL A 337 -6.92 19.52 -2.62
C VAL A 337 -6.57 18.87 -1.29
N CYS A 338 -5.54 19.39 -0.62
CA CYS A 338 -5.24 19.06 0.76
C CYS A 338 -5.84 20.10 1.71
N CYS A 339 -6.66 19.68 2.65
CA CYS A 339 -7.26 20.54 3.67
C CYS A 339 -6.20 20.96 4.70
N ARG A 340 -5.93 22.27 4.81
CA ARG A 340 -4.94 22.83 5.74
C ARG A 340 -5.28 22.57 7.21
N ASP A 341 -6.57 22.53 7.51
CA ASP A 341 -7.10 22.08 8.79
C ASP A 341 -8.36 21.22 8.52
N LEU A 342 -8.84 20.55 9.56
CA LEU A 342 -9.97 19.64 9.45
C LEU A 342 -11.26 20.26 10.03
N LYS A 343 -11.37 21.58 9.99
CA LYS A 343 -12.62 22.26 10.32
C LYS A 343 -13.67 22.01 9.22
N PRO A 344 -14.93 21.84 9.59
CA PRO A 344 -15.99 21.59 8.61
C PRO A 344 -16.04 22.62 7.47
N GLU A 345 -15.81 23.88 7.75
CA GLU A 345 -15.80 24.95 6.75
C GLU A 345 -14.70 24.76 5.72
N THR A 346 -13.48 24.46 6.16
CA THR A 346 -12.32 24.20 5.28
C THR A 346 -12.56 22.97 4.40
N ILE A 347 -13.15 21.91 4.97
CA ILE A 347 -13.50 20.70 4.21
C ILE A 347 -14.60 20.99 3.18
N ILE A 348 -15.62 21.74 3.55
CA ILE A 348 -16.70 22.14 2.63
C ILE A 348 -16.14 22.99 1.47
N ASP A 349 -15.28 23.93 1.75
CA ASP A 349 -14.63 24.74 0.71
C ASP A 349 -13.79 23.88 -0.23
N ALA A 350 -13.07 22.89 0.29
CA ALA A 350 -12.33 21.92 -0.51
C ALA A 350 -13.25 21.06 -1.39
N ILE A 351 -14.39 20.59 -0.86
CA ILE A 351 -15.39 19.83 -1.64
C ILE A 351 -15.92 20.68 -2.80
N ARG A 352 -16.32 21.91 -2.53
CA ARG A 352 -16.85 22.84 -3.55
C ARG A 352 -15.81 23.20 -4.60
N TYR A 353 -14.56 23.41 -4.17
CA TYR A 353 -13.47 23.69 -5.08
C TYR A 353 -13.18 22.53 -6.03
N VAL A 354 -13.10 21.30 -5.50
CA VAL A 354 -12.90 20.09 -6.33
C VAL A 354 -14.08 19.89 -7.28
N ASP A 355 -15.32 20.09 -6.82
CA ASP A 355 -16.51 19.96 -7.66
C ASP A 355 -16.53 21.00 -8.79
N ALA A 356 -16.17 22.24 -8.51
CA ALA A 356 -16.08 23.32 -9.51
C ALA A 356 -14.98 23.11 -10.55
N ASN A 357 -13.91 22.39 -10.21
CA ASN A 357 -12.77 22.11 -11.09
C ASN A 357 -12.69 20.64 -11.53
N HIS A 358 -13.79 19.90 -11.39
CA HIS A 358 -13.84 18.45 -11.54
C HIS A 358 -13.28 17.95 -12.88
N ASP A 359 -13.73 18.50 -14.00
CA ASP A 359 -13.35 18.03 -15.33
C ASP A 359 -11.85 18.20 -15.65
N GLU A 360 -11.25 19.26 -15.12
CA GLU A 360 -9.80 19.49 -15.24
C GLU A 360 -9.05 18.47 -14.37
N MET A 361 -9.46 18.29 -13.11
CA MET A 361 -8.81 17.36 -12.18
C MET A 361 -8.94 15.91 -12.61
N VAL A 362 -10.05 15.53 -13.27
CA VAL A 362 -10.23 14.21 -13.90
C VAL A 362 -9.15 13.93 -14.95
N LYS A 363 -8.90 14.89 -15.85
CA LYS A 363 -7.84 14.76 -16.87
C LYS A 363 -6.46 14.68 -16.24
N ASN A 364 -6.22 15.49 -15.24
CA ASN A 364 -4.97 15.53 -14.50
C ASN A 364 -4.73 14.26 -13.69
N SER A 365 -5.77 13.67 -13.12
CA SER A 365 -5.70 12.38 -12.41
C SER A 365 -5.19 11.27 -13.34
N LYS A 366 -5.70 11.21 -14.57
CA LYS A 366 -5.18 10.27 -15.58
C LYS A 366 -3.71 10.53 -15.90
N ALA A 367 -3.33 11.79 -16.14
CA ALA A 367 -1.94 12.16 -16.42
C ALA A 367 -0.99 11.80 -15.27
N PHE A 368 -1.42 12.01 -14.02
CA PHE A 368 -0.67 11.58 -12.84
C PHE A 368 -0.52 10.06 -12.80
N PHE A 369 -1.59 9.31 -13.02
CA PHE A 369 -1.50 7.84 -13.05
C PHE A 369 -0.52 7.36 -14.13
N ASP A 370 -0.59 7.93 -15.33
CA ASP A 370 0.25 7.54 -16.47
C ASP A 370 1.71 7.98 -16.31
N SER A 371 2.02 8.98 -15.46
CA SER A 371 3.38 9.50 -15.25
C SER A 371 4.34 8.50 -14.61
N ALA A 372 3.83 7.50 -13.88
CA ALA A 372 4.63 6.46 -13.25
C ALA A 372 4.69 5.22 -14.17
N ASP A 373 5.78 5.10 -14.93
CA ASP A 373 6.06 3.93 -15.77
C ASP A 373 6.72 2.82 -14.94
N LEU A 374 5.91 1.88 -14.47
CA LEU A 374 6.39 0.76 -13.65
C LEU A 374 7.33 -0.16 -14.42
N ASP A 375 7.12 -0.34 -15.72
CA ASP A 375 7.96 -1.20 -16.56
C ASP A 375 9.37 -0.63 -16.66
N TYR A 376 9.48 0.67 -16.93
CA TYR A 376 10.76 1.38 -16.93
C TYR A 376 11.46 1.30 -15.58
N ILE A 377 10.74 1.62 -14.48
CA ILE A 377 11.31 1.64 -13.13
C ILE A 377 11.81 0.25 -12.73
N VAL A 378 11.01 -0.80 -12.93
CA VAL A 378 11.38 -2.17 -12.55
C VAL A 378 12.55 -2.67 -13.40
N ASN A 379 12.57 -2.37 -14.71
CA ASN A 379 13.69 -2.72 -15.58
C ASN A 379 14.99 -2.01 -15.14
N SER A 380 14.94 -0.72 -14.73
CA SER A 380 16.10 0.01 -14.18
C SER A 380 16.57 -0.61 -12.85
N ILE A 381 15.64 -0.99 -11.96
CA ILE A 381 16.02 -1.67 -10.71
C ILE A 381 16.75 -2.99 -10.98
N VAL A 382 16.35 -3.75 -11.98
CA VAL A 382 16.93 -5.08 -12.27
C VAL A 382 18.24 -5.00 -13.04
N ASN A 383 18.44 -4.02 -13.93
CA ASN A 383 19.53 -4.04 -14.90
C ASN A 383 20.66 -3.01 -14.65
N ASP A 384 20.38 -1.87 -13.96
CA ASP A 384 21.42 -0.88 -13.60
C ASP A 384 22.29 -1.36 -12.41
#